data_2789b48c198deb23c5f93d1ca2e3cc79
#
_entry.id   2789b48c198deb23c5f93d1ca2e3cc79
#
_cell.length_a   1.000
_cell.length_b   1.000
_cell.length_c   1.000
_cell.angle_alpha   90.00
_cell.angle_beta   90.00
_cell.angle_gamma   90.00
#
_symmetry.space_group_name_H-M   'P 1'
#
loop_
_entity.id
_entity.type
_entity.pdbx_description
1 polymer ?
#
loop_
_entity_poly.entity_id
_entity_poly.type
_entity_poly.pdbx_seq_one_letter_code
_entity_poly.pdbx_strand_id
1 'polypeptide(L)'
;MQITLSTEAPDLPKHKCLVLGIFSDERPPRGICGFIDWRLNGMISREIKQGRITGDFMEKILIPFPRRIGTEIIFLFGLGKISETSYDRIYTAANHIARTVDAMLINKFSFDLPGAGRSDLSTAGTMEAMITGLFDFLSEDINKLSSKTCCVVTSSSNVKEVSLGIKNFKTNVRDFGSVDISALNNCIA
;
A
#
# COMPACT_ATOMS: atom_id res chain seq x y z
N MET A 1 -12.07 8.60 6.51
CA MET A 1 -11.28 7.80 5.55
C MET A 1 -12.16 6.73 4.95
N GLN A 2 -12.16 6.60 3.62
CA GLN A 2 -12.85 5.52 2.91
C GLN A 2 -11.83 4.45 2.52
N ILE A 3 -12.15 3.18 2.75
CA ILE A 3 -11.31 2.04 2.34
C ILE A 3 -12.09 1.22 1.33
N THR A 4 -11.50 1.01 0.16
CA THR A 4 -12.04 0.17 -0.91
C THR A 4 -11.08 -0.98 -1.20
N LEU A 5 -11.56 -2.03 -1.88
CA LEU A 5 -10.78 -3.20 -2.21
C LEU A 5 -10.92 -3.49 -3.71
N SER A 6 -9.79 -3.74 -4.39
CA SER A 6 -9.76 -4.10 -5.80
C SER A 6 -9.03 -5.43 -6.00
N THR A 7 -9.63 -6.28 -6.83
CA THR A 7 -9.01 -7.52 -7.32
C THR A 7 -8.61 -7.42 -8.80
N GLU A 8 -8.72 -6.25 -9.38
CA GLU A 8 -8.26 -5.99 -10.75
C GLU A 8 -6.74 -6.06 -10.85
N ALA A 9 -6.25 -6.19 -12.08
CA ALA A 9 -4.82 -6.16 -12.32
C ALA A 9 -4.20 -4.86 -11.81
N PRO A 10 -3.06 -4.90 -11.08
CA PRO A 10 -2.50 -3.74 -10.37
C PRO A 10 -2.13 -2.55 -11.25
N ASP A 11 -2.03 -2.74 -12.55
CA ASP A 11 -1.73 -1.69 -13.53
C ASP A 11 -2.99 -0.95 -14.05
N LEU A 12 -4.19 -1.44 -13.74
CA LEU A 12 -5.47 -0.87 -14.21
C LEU A 12 -6.05 0.23 -13.32
N PRO A 13 -5.88 0.23 -11.96
CA PRO A 13 -6.50 1.24 -11.11
C PRO A 13 -6.11 2.65 -11.53
N LYS A 14 -7.10 3.48 -11.74
CA LYS A 14 -6.93 4.89 -12.13
C LYS A 14 -6.83 5.82 -10.92
N HIS A 15 -6.11 5.40 -9.89
CA HIS A 15 -5.84 6.29 -8.77
C HIS A 15 -4.63 7.17 -9.08
N LYS A 16 -4.60 8.35 -8.49
CA LYS A 16 -3.50 9.29 -8.72
C LYS A 16 -2.15 8.70 -8.32
N CYS A 17 -2.12 7.90 -7.26
CA CYS A 17 -0.91 7.28 -6.75
C CYS A 17 -1.11 5.79 -6.46
N LEU A 18 -0.15 4.96 -6.85
CA LEU A 18 -0.01 3.57 -6.46
C LEU A 18 1.19 3.45 -5.52
N VAL A 19 0.95 3.08 -4.28
CA VAL A 19 1.99 2.85 -3.27
C VAL A 19 2.36 1.37 -3.26
N LEU A 20 3.64 1.06 -3.39
CA LEU A 20 4.17 -0.31 -3.43
C LEU A 20 5.29 -0.47 -2.40
N GLY A 21 5.24 -1.56 -1.66
CA GLY A 21 6.34 -1.97 -0.79
C GLY A 21 7.47 -2.65 -1.58
N ILE A 22 8.71 -2.35 -1.22
CA ILE A 22 9.88 -3.00 -1.80
C ILE A 22 10.81 -3.48 -0.68
N PHE A 23 11.25 -4.74 -0.76
CA PHE A 23 12.18 -5.33 0.20
C PHE A 23 13.62 -5.28 -0.31
N SER A 24 14.57 -5.02 0.61
CA SER A 24 15.98 -4.87 0.27
C SER A 24 16.66 -6.18 -0.17
N ASP A 25 16.11 -7.32 0.23
CA ASP A 25 16.61 -8.67 -0.07
C ASP A 25 15.81 -9.41 -1.16
N GLU A 26 14.80 -8.80 -1.76
CA GLU A 26 14.09 -9.34 -2.93
C GLU A 26 14.63 -8.76 -4.24
N ARG A 27 15.46 -9.53 -4.93
CA ARG A 27 16.11 -9.12 -6.19
C ARG A 27 15.99 -10.23 -7.25
N PRO A 28 15.13 -10.06 -8.26
CA PRO A 28 14.26 -8.92 -8.57
C PRO A 28 13.11 -8.75 -7.56
N PRO A 29 12.40 -7.59 -7.57
CA PRO A 29 11.25 -7.40 -6.72
C PRO A 29 10.16 -8.42 -7.01
N ARG A 30 9.36 -8.78 -6.00
CA ARG A 30 8.32 -9.81 -6.09
C ARG A 30 6.92 -9.25 -5.82
N GLY A 31 5.91 -10.10 -5.95
CA GLY A 31 4.52 -9.72 -5.73
C GLY A 31 4.04 -8.65 -6.71
N ILE A 32 3.22 -7.71 -6.23
CA ILE A 32 2.67 -6.63 -7.07
C ILE A 32 3.78 -5.70 -7.57
N CYS A 33 4.79 -5.41 -6.75
CA CYS A 33 5.94 -4.61 -7.19
C CYS A 33 6.69 -5.28 -8.36
N GLY A 34 6.87 -6.59 -8.32
CA GLY A 34 7.48 -7.35 -9.43
C GLY A 34 6.62 -7.34 -10.70
N PHE A 35 5.30 -7.45 -10.56
CA PHE A 35 4.38 -7.32 -11.69
C PHE A 35 4.48 -5.93 -12.33
N ILE A 36 4.50 -4.88 -11.53
CA ILE A 36 4.65 -3.50 -12.01
C ILE A 36 6.03 -3.28 -12.66
N ASP A 37 7.09 -3.85 -12.09
CA ASP A 37 8.42 -3.81 -12.72
C ASP A 37 8.43 -4.45 -14.10
N TRP A 38 7.77 -5.60 -14.25
CA TRP A 38 7.60 -6.24 -15.57
C TRP A 38 6.83 -5.34 -16.55
N ARG A 39 5.75 -4.69 -16.12
CA ARG A 39 5.00 -3.72 -16.95
C ARG A 39 5.85 -2.53 -17.37
N LEU A 40 6.81 -2.13 -16.53
CA LEU A 40 7.78 -1.06 -16.79
C LEU A 40 9.04 -1.54 -17.52
N ASN A 41 9.02 -2.75 -18.11
CA ASN A 41 10.17 -3.36 -18.81
C ASN A 41 11.41 -3.48 -17.91
N GLY A 42 11.27 -3.87 -16.65
CA GLY A 42 12.36 -4.07 -15.70
C GLY A 42 13.06 -2.77 -15.27
N MET A 43 12.34 -1.65 -15.28
CA MET A 43 12.90 -0.35 -14.89
C MET A 43 13.32 -0.35 -13.42
N ILE A 44 12.46 -0.84 -12.51
CA ILE A 44 12.76 -0.90 -11.07
C ILE A 44 13.96 -1.83 -10.83
N SER A 45 13.99 -3.00 -11.47
CA SER A 45 15.12 -3.94 -11.38
C SER A 45 16.43 -3.33 -11.85
N ARG A 46 16.43 -2.51 -12.90
CA ARG A 46 17.64 -1.80 -13.36
C ARG A 46 18.12 -0.77 -12.33
N GLU A 47 17.20 -0.01 -11.73
CA GLU A 47 17.53 0.97 -10.69
C GLU A 47 18.12 0.28 -9.44
N ILE A 48 17.55 -0.87 -9.06
CA ILE A 48 18.10 -1.71 -7.98
C ILE A 48 19.50 -2.18 -8.31
N LYS A 49 19.72 -2.71 -9.52
CA LYS A 49 21.04 -3.19 -9.95
C LYS A 49 22.09 -2.09 -9.97
N GLN A 50 21.69 -0.85 -10.21
CA GLN A 50 22.56 0.33 -10.20
C GLN A 50 22.72 0.96 -8.82
N GLY A 51 22.08 0.40 -7.78
CA GLY A 51 22.17 0.89 -6.41
C GLY A 51 21.38 2.17 -6.15
N ARG A 52 20.52 2.62 -7.08
CA ARG A 52 19.67 3.80 -6.89
C ARG A 52 18.39 3.52 -6.11
N ILE A 53 18.00 2.25 -6.04
CA ILE A 53 16.93 1.74 -5.18
C ILE A 53 17.53 0.64 -4.32
N THR A 54 17.46 0.79 -3.02
CA THR A 54 18.02 -0.18 -2.06
C THR A 54 16.95 -1.06 -1.44
N GLY A 55 15.74 -0.54 -1.25
CA GLY A 55 14.66 -1.17 -0.49
C GLY A 55 14.87 -1.09 1.02
N ASP A 56 15.84 -0.30 1.49
CA ASP A 56 16.10 -0.10 2.91
C ASP A 56 14.87 0.48 3.60
N PHE A 57 14.72 0.16 4.88
CA PHE A 57 13.54 0.61 5.63
C PHE A 57 13.38 2.12 5.60
N MET A 58 12.21 2.60 5.23
CA MET A 58 11.84 4.01 5.09
C MET A 58 12.43 4.72 3.85
N GLU A 59 13.13 4.03 2.95
CA GLU A 59 13.50 4.60 1.66
C GLU A 59 12.23 4.99 0.87
N LYS A 60 12.29 6.13 0.20
CA LYS A 60 11.16 6.70 -0.56
C LYS A 60 11.58 7.01 -1.98
N ILE A 61 10.93 6.40 -2.95
CA ILE A 61 11.20 6.61 -4.36
C ILE A 61 9.90 6.98 -5.07
N LEU A 62 9.95 8.07 -5.83
CA LEU A 62 8.84 8.53 -6.65
C LEU A 62 9.14 8.27 -8.12
N ILE A 63 8.21 7.60 -8.80
CA ILE A 63 8.25 7.38 -10.24
C ILE A 63 7.06 8.13 -10.85
N PRO A 64 7.28 9.31 -11.44
CA PRO A 64 6.21 10.10 -12.03
C PRO A 64 5.86 9.58 -13.42
N PHE A 65 4.58 9.66 -13.78
CA PHE A 65 4.04 9.36 -15.10
C PHE A 65 4.51 8.01 -15.69
N PRO A 66 4.32 6.90 -14.94
CA PRO A 66 4.77 5.60 -15.38
C PRO A 66 4.00 5.18 -16.64
N ARG A 67 4.73 4.80 -17.69
CA ARG A 67 4.10 4.31 -18.92
C ARG A 67 3.45 2.95 -18.68
N ARG A 68 2.28 2.70 -19.31
CA ARG A 68 1.54 1.43 -19.25
C ARG A 68 0.94 1.10 -17.89
N ILE A 69 0.90 2.04 -16.99
CA ILE A 69 0.27 1.92 -15.67
C ILE A 69 -0.81 3.00 -15.58
N GLY A 70 -1.98 2.66 -15.05
CA GLY A 70 -3.15 3.55 -14.99
C GLY A 70 -3.05 4.67 -13.96
N THR A 71 -1.91 4.80 -13.25
CA THR A 71 -1.68 5.83 -12.24
C THR A 71 -0.74 6.92 -12.73
N GLU A 72 -0.85 8.13 -12.17
CA GLU A 72 0.07 9.24 -12.46
C GLU A 72 1.40 9.11 -11.73
N ILE A 73 1.40 8.45 -10.57
CA ILE A 73 2.56 8.34 -9.69
C ILE A 73 2.65 6.93 -9.13
N ILE A 74 3.83 6.33 -9.18
CA ILE A 74 4.15 5.18 -8.35
C ILE A 74 5.05 5.68 -7.22
N PHE A 75 4.68 5.35 -5.99
CA PHE A 75 5.46 5.61 -4.80
C PHE A 75 5.97 4.29 -4.24
N LEU A 76 7.28 4.02 -4.39
CA LEU A 76 7.91 2.87 -3.77
C LEU A 76 8.36 3.24 -2.35
N PHE A 77 8.05 2.36 -1.42
CA PHE A 77 8.43 2.50 -0.02
C PHE A 77 9.29 1.32 0.43
N GLY A 78 10.51 1.60 0.87
CA GLY A 78 11.45 0.59 1.36
C GLY A 78 11.02 0.01 2.69
N LEU A 79 11.03 -1.32 2.80
CA LEU A 79 10.57 -2.08 3.97
C LEU A 79 11.71 -2.80 4.71
N GLY A 80 12.95 -2.70 4.19
CA GLY A 80 14.09 -3.44 4.69
C GLY A 80 14.03 -4.91 4.28
N LYS A 81 14.62 -5.81 5.06
CA LYS A 81 14.59 -7.24 4.76
C LYS A 81 13.24 -7.86 5.09
N ILE A 82 12.81 -8.81 4.26
CA ILE A 82 11.53 -9.49 4.48
C ILE A 82 11.52 -10.29 5.78
N SER A 83 12.66 -10.87 6.18
CA SER A 83 12.82 -11.60 7.45
C SER A 83 12.71 -10.72 8.70
N GLU A 84 12.87 -9.40 8.56
CA GLU A 84 12.74 -8.44 9.65
C GLU A 84 11.34 -7.81 9.71
N THR A 85 10.40 -8.25 8.85
CA THR A 85 9.05 -7.70 8.81
C THR A 85 8.28 -8.06 10.08
N SER A 86 7.67 -7.05 10.69
CA SER A 86 6.79 -7.19 11.85
C SER A 86 5.56 -6.28 11.70
N TYR A 87 4.51 -6.52 12.47
CA TYR A 87 3.34 -5.64 12.46
C TYR A 87 3.69 -4.22 12.84
N ASP A 88 4.62 -4.01 13.78
CA ASP A 88 5.09 -2.67 14.18
C ASP A 88 5.82 -1.96 13.04
N ARG A 89 6.64 -2.69 12.26
CA ARG A 89 7.31 -2.12 11.08
C ARG A 89 6.30 -1.76 9.99
N ILE A 90 5.29 -2.60 9.76
CA ILE A 90 4.20 -2.31 8.81
C ILE A 90 3.40 -1.09 9.26
N TYR A 91 3.01 -1.03 10.53
CA TYR A 91 2.35 0.14 11.11
C TYR A 91 3.18 1.42 10.92
N THR A 92 4.46 1.37 11.28
CA THR A 92 5.36 2.52 11.14
C THR A 92 5.49 2.96 9.68
N ALA A 93 5.68 2.01 8.75
CA ALA A 93 5.73 2.28 7.32
C ALA A 93 4.44 2.93 6.83
N ALA A 94 3.27 2.41 7.23
CA ALA A 94 1.96 2.93 6.86
C ALA A 94 1.75 4.37 7.35
N ASN A 95 2.13 4.69 8.58
CA ASN A 95 2.07 6.06 9.12
C ASN A 95 2.91 7.02 8.28
N HIS A 96 4.14 6.62 7.92
CA HIS A 96 5.01 7.44 7.06
C HIS A 96 4.53 7.54 5.61
N ILE A 97 3.88 6.50 5.08
CA ILE A 97 3.21 6.54 3.78
C ILE A 97 2.09 7.59 3.82
N ALA A 98 1.24 7.56 4.86
CA ALA A 98 0.16 8.54 5.03
C ALA A 98 0.69 9.98 5.06
N ARG A 99 1.75 10.25 5.83
CA ARG A 99 2.42 11.55 5.87
C ARG A 99 2.92 12.00 4.50
N THR A 100 3.52 11.09 3.74
CA THR A 100 4.07 11.39 2.42
C THR A 100 2.98 11.67 1.40
N VAL A 101 1.93 10.83 1.37
CA VAL A 101 0.77 10.99 0.47
C VAL A 101 0.01 12.28 0.79
N ASP A 102 -0.12 12.63 2.06
CA ASP A 102 -0.75 13.88 2.51
C ASP A 102 0.07 15.10 2.09
N ALA A 103 1.39 15.07 2.28
CA ALA A 103 2.30 16.14 1.84
C ALA A 103 2.28 16.36 0.31
N MET A 104 2.02 15.29 -0.47
CA MET A 104 1.82 15.37 -1.91
C MET A 104 0.42 15.83 -2.32
N LEU A 105 -0.46 16.16 -1.38
CA LEU A 105 -1.86 16.56 -1.60
C LEU A 105 -2.66 15.51 -2.39
N ILE A 106 -2.38 14.23 -2.17
CA ILE A 106 -3.06 13.11 -2.82
C ILE A 106 -4.21 12.63 -1.93
N ASN A 107 -5.45 12.72 -2.44
CA ASN A 107 -6.63 12.29 -1.70
C ASN A 107 -7.07 10.85 -2.03
N LYS A 108 -6.74 10.36 -3.23
CA LYS A 108 -7.08 8.99 -3.66
C LYS A 108 -5.81 8.25 -4.04
N PHE A 109 -5.52 7.14 -3.39
CA PHE A 109 -4.36 6.30 -3.68
C PHE A 109 -4.68 4.81 -3.50
N SER A 110 -3.91 3.98 -4.20
CA SER A 110 -3.95 2.53 -4.03
C SER A 110 -2.69 2.07 -3.31
N PHE A 111 -2.77 0.95 -2.63
CA PHE A 111 -1.59 0.29 -2.06
C PHE A 111 -1.72 -1.23 -2.12
N ASP A 112 -0.59 -1.92 -2.16
CA ASP A 112 -0.52 -3.37 -1.99
C ASP A 112 -0.22 -3.73 -0.53
N LEU A 113 -0.50 -4.99 -0.17
CA LEU A 113 -0.09 -5.51 1.13
C LEU A 113 1.32 -6.09 1.03
N PRO A 114 2.30 -5.43 1.67
CA PRO A 114 3.67 -5.84 1.57
C PRO A 114 3.89 -7.24 2.17
N GLY A 115 4.64 -8.08 1.48
CA GLY A 115 5.01 -9.41 1.96
C GLY A 115 3.87 -10.43 2.00
N ALA A 116 2.68 -10.11 1.51
CA ALA A 116 1.53 -11.04 1.53
C ALA A 116 1.90 -12.40 0.89
N GLY A 117 1.76 -13.49 1.65
CA GLY A 117 2.11 -14.85 1.25
C GLY A 117 3.62 -15.11 1.11
N ARG A 118 4.49 -14.21 1.57
CA ARG A 118 5.95 -14.31 1.49
C ARG A 118 6.67 -14.04 2.81
N SER A 119 6.05 -13.31 3.73
CA SER A 119 6.50 -13.13 5.10
C SER A 119 5.75 -14.07 6.04
N ASP A 120 6.25 -14.23 7.26
CA ASP A 120 5.60 -15.03 8.31
C ASP A 120 4.36 -14.36 8.92
N LEU A 121 4.04 -13.15 8.47
CA LEU A 121 2.88 -12.40 8.95
C LEU A 121 1.59 -12.86 8.27
N SER A 122 0.50 -12.93 9.02
CA SER A 122 -0.82 -13.16 8.44
C SER A 122 -1.26 -11.96 7.59
N THR A 123 -1.92 -12.22 6.47
CA THR A 123 -2.47 -11.17 5.60
C THR A 123 -3.45 -10.27 6.35
N ALA A 124 -4.28 -10.85 7.23
CA ALA A 124 -5.22 -10.10 8.06
C ALA A 124 -4.51 -9.15 9.04
N GLY A 125 -3.49 -9.63 9.75
CA GLY A 125 -2.70 -8.79 10.67
C GLY A 125 -1.91 -7.70 9.94
N THR A 126 -1.34 -8.02 8.76
CA THR A 126 -0.66 -7.01 7.92
C THR A 126 -1.63 -5.92 7.48
N MET A 127 -2.85 -6.29 7.08
CA MET A 127 -3.89 -5.34 6.69
C MET A 127 -4.33 -4.47 7.88
N GLU A 128 -4.54 -5.06 9.04
CA GLU A 128 -4.90 -4.33 10.26
C GLU A 128 -3.80 -3.32 10.63
N ALA A 129 -2.53 -3.75 10.70
CA ALA A 129 -1.40 -2.87 10.99
C ALA A 129 -1.26 -1.73 9.97
N MET A 130 -1.45 -2.03 8.68
CA MET A 130 -1.39 -1.05 7.59
C MET A 130 -2.46 0.02 7.76
N ILE A 131 -3.74 -0.38 7.98
CA ILE A 131 -4.83 0.59 8.15
C ILE A 131 -4.65 1.40 9.43
N THR A 132 -4.22 0.77 10.53
CA THR A 132 -4.01 1.45 11.79
C THR A 132 -2.96 2.55 11.64
N GLY A 133 -1.83 2.25 10.99
CA GLY A 133 -0.80 3.26 10.76
C GLY A 133 -1.25 4.42 9.85
N LEU A 134 -2.04 4.14 8.81
CA LEU A 134 -2.64 5.18 7.97
C LEU A 134 -3.63 6.03 8.77
N PHE A 135 -4.51 5.39 9.54
CA PHE A 135 -5.57 6.03 10.31
C PHE A 135 -5.01 6.93 11.41
N ASP A 136 -4.03 6.48 12.17
CA ASP A 136 -3.48 7.23 13.31
C ASP A 136 -2.93 8.60 12.88
N PHE A 137 -2.22 8.66 11.75
CA PHE A 137 -1.79 9.94 11.21
C PHE A 137 -2.95 10.79 10.69
N LEU A 138 -3.88 10.18 9.95
CA LEU A 138 -4.98 10.93 9.32
C LEU A 138 -6.01 11.42 10.34
N SER A 139 -6.18 10.73 11.46
CA SER A 139 -7.13 11.09 12.52
C SER A 139 -6.69 12.31 13.35
N GLU A 140 -5.43 12.76 13.22
CA GLU A 140 -4.96 14.01 13.81
C GLU A 140 -5.78 15.23 13.30
N ASP A 141 -6.39 15.12 12.08
CA ASP A 141 -7.24 16.15 11.49
C ASP A 141 -8.45 15.50 10.80
N ILE A 142 -9.65 15.83 11.26
CA ILE A 142 -10.91 15.28 10.73
C ILE A 142 -11.11 15.58 9.24
N ASN A 143 -10.62 16.71 8.74
CA ASN A 143 -10.70 17.07 7.33
C ASN A 143 -9.78 16.20 6.49
N LYS A 144 -8.56 15.93 6.99
CA LYS A 144 -7.64 14.97 6.35
C LYS A 144 -8.27 13.59 6.30
N LEU A 145 -8.78 13.10 7.43
CA LEU A 145 -9.40 11.80 7.53
C LEU A 145 -10.58 11.65 6.55
N SER A 146 -11.48 12.64 6.50
CA SER A 146 -12.67 12.59 5.64
C SER A 146 -12.37 12.67 4.15
N SER A 147 -11.29 13.35 3.77
CA SER A 147 -10.90 13.55 2.36
C SER A 147 -10.19 12.36 1.72
N LYS A 148 -9.65 11.41 2.51
CA LYS A 148 -8.82 10.32 1.98
C LYS A 148 -9.62 9.09 1.59
N THR A 149 -9.33 8.57 0.39
CA THR A 149 -9.80 7.28 -0.11
C THR A 149 -8.60 6.38 -0.41
N CYS A 150 -8.55 5.23 0.24
CA CYS A 150 -7.51 4.24 0.09
C CYS A 150 -8.08 3.00 -0.61
N CYS A 151 -7.44 2.51 -1.66
CA CYS A 151 -7.81 1.26 -2.33
C CYS A 151 -6.74 0.20 -2.09
N VAL A 152 -7.14 -0.91 -1.50
CA VAL A 152 -6.26 -2.07 -1.33
C VAL A 152 -6.30 -2.90 -2.61
N VAL A 153 -5.16 -3.07 -3.24
CA VAL A 153 -5.02 -3.97 -4.40
C VAL A 153 -4.59 -5.34 -3.88
N THR A 154 -5.36 -6.37 -4.19
CA THR A 154 -5.09 -7.73 -3.70
C THR A 154 -5.55 -8.79 -4.68
N SER A 155 -5.08 -10.04 -4.52
CA SER A 155 -5.58 -11.17 -5.29
C SER A 155 -6.93 -11.66 -4.77
N SER A 156 -7.73 -12.29 -5.64
CA SER A 156 -9.02 -12.88 -5.24
C SER A 156 -8.88 -13.92 -4.11
N SER A 157 -7.73 -14.61 -4.03
CA SER A 157 -7.44 -15.56 -2.96
C SER A 157 -7.32 -14.91 -1.57
N ASN A 158 -6.86 -13.66 -1.50
CA ASN A 158 -6.59 -12.96 -0.25
C ASN A 158 -7.75 -12.07 0.23
N VAL A 159 -8.82 -11.93 -0.55
CA VAL A 159 -9.97 -11.05 -0.23
C VAL A 159 -10.55 -11.34 1.17
N LYS A 160 -10.68 -12.60 1.54
CA LYS A 160 -11.24 -12.99 2.85
C LYS A 160 -10.35 -12.52 4.00
N GLU A 161 -9.05 -12.73 3.89
CA GLU A 161 -8.06 -12.33 4.90
C GLU A 161 -7.96 -10.80 5.01
N VAL A 162 -7.94 -10.11 3.87
CA VAL A 162 -7.95 -8.64 3.82
C VAL A 162 -9.21 -8.09 4.47
N SER A 163 -10.37 -8.67 4.16
CA SER A 163 -11.65 -8.27 4.78
C SER A 163 -11.68 -8.52 6.28
N LEU A 164 -11.05 -9.61 6.74
CA LEU A 164 -10.90 -9.89 8.17
C LEU A 164 -10.05 -8.84 8.86
N GLY A 165 -8.90 -8.46 8.30
CA GLY A 165 -8.04 -7.40 8.85
C GLY A 165 -8.77 -6.05 8.93
N ILE A 166 -9.56 -5.69 7.91
CA ILE A 166 -10.41 -4.50 7.93
C ILE A 166 -11.45 -4.57 9.06
N LYS A 167 -12.07 -5.74 9.25
CA LYS A 167 -13.06 -5.95 10.33
C LYS A 167 -12.43 -5.83 11.70
N ASN A 168 -11.25 -6.39 11.92
CA ASN A 168 -10.51 -6.28 13.17
C ASN A 168 -10.22 -4.83 13.50
N PHE A 169 -9.68 -4.08 12.54
CA PHE A 169 -9.45 -2.65 12.68
C PHE A 169 -10.74 -1.90 13.09
N LYS A 170 -11.86 -2.14 12.41
CA LYS A 170 -13.15 -1.51 12.75
C LYS A 170 -13.59 -1.78 14.18
N THR A 171 -13.36 -3.00 14.67
CA THR A 171 -13.74 -3.39 16.03
C THR A 171 -12.92 -2.60 17.06
N ASN A 172 -11.64 -2.37 16.75
CA ASN A 172 -10.71 -1.66 17.65
C ASN A 172 -10.91 -0.13 17.64
N VAL A 173 -11.49 0.43 16.57
CA VAL A 173 -11.64 1.88 16.38
C VAL A 173 -13.09 2.35 16.58
N ARG A 174 -14.01 1.49 17.02
CA ARG A 174 -15.46 1.81 17.19
C ARG A 174 -15.74 3.04 18.05
N ASP A 175 -14.84 3.39 18.93
CA ASP A 175 -15.00 4.54 19.85
C ASP A 175 -14.50 5.88 19.28
N PHE A 176 -13.91 5.90 18.08
CA PHE A 176 -13.26 7.09 17.50
C PHE A 176 -13.94 7.71 16.27
N GLY A 177 -15.18 7.34 15.94
CA GLY A 177 -15.93 7.95 14.84
C GLY A 177 -16.13 7.04 13.62
N SER A 178 -16.99 7.46 12.70
CA SER A 178 -17.42 6.66 11.55
C SER A 178 -16.31 6.53 10.50
N VAL A 179 -15.76 5.34 10.36
CA VAL A 179 -14.96 4.94 9.20
C VAL A 179 -15.89 4.18 8.24
N ASP A 180 -16.25 4.82 7.13
CA ASP A 180 -17.03 4.14 6.10
C ASP A 180 -16.12 3.21 5.28
N ILE A 181 -16.46 1.92 5.28
CA ILE A 181 -15.78 0.92 4.48
C ILE A 181 -16.81 0.34 3.51
N SER A 182 -16.70 0.71 2.26
CA SER A 182 -17.42 0.06 1.17
C SER A 182 -16.49 -0.95 0.50
N ALA A 183 -16.80 -2.24 0.66
CA ALA A 183 -16.20 -3.27 -0.20
C ALA A 183 -16.89 -3.18 -1.56
N LEU A 184 -16.27 -2.54 -2.52
CA LEU A 184 -16.75 -2.49 -3.89
C LEU A 184 -15.95 -3.49 -4.73
N ASN A 185 -16.67 -4.39 -5.39
CA ASN A 185 -16.11 -5.29 -6.39
C ASN A 185 -15.69 -4.59 -7.69
N ASN A 186 -15.71 -3.27 -7.75
CA ASN A 186 -15.26 -2.51 -8.91
C ASN A 186 -14.79 -1.13 -8.44
N CYS A 187 -13.49 -0.87 -8.48
CA CYS A 187 -12.97 0.49 -8.55
C CYS A 187 -13.21 1.02 -9.96
N ILE A 188 -14.47 1.34 -10.31
CA ILE A 188 -14.81 1.99 -11.57
C ILE A 188 -14.98 3.49 -11.30
N ALA A 189 -14.19 4.26 -12.06
CA ALA A 189 -14.17 5.72 -12.31
C ALA A 189 -13.62 6.61 -11.21
#